data_6c18ea55151c512346538b83796aaac5
#
_entry.id   6c18ea55151c512346538b83796aaac5
#
_cell.length_a   1.000
_cell.length_b   1.000
_cell.length_c   1.000
_cell.angle_alpha   90.00
_cell.angle_beta   90.00
_cell.angle_gamma   90.00
#
_symmetry.space_group_name_H-M   'P 1'
#
loop_
_entity.id
_entity.type
_entity.pdbx_description
1 polymer ?
#
loop_
_entity_poly.entity_id
_entity_poly.type
_entity_poly.pdbx_seq_one_letter_code
_entity_poly.pdbx_strand_id
1 'polypeptide(L)'
;MFGATPGALARRVAAEALGTAFLVATVVGSGVMAETLTKDVALALLGNTLPTGAILVVLIAIFAPISGAHFNPAVSLVFWLKGELPASETAPYILAQVLGGIAGTIAAHLMFALPLLSVSLKARTGGAQWFAEWVATFGLVMTILTGIQFARASVPWLVGLYITSAYWFTASTSFANPAVAIARSLTNTFSGIRPVDLPGFIVAQLFGALCGAAVASWLLRGASETLNAKAEL
;
A
#
# COMPACT_ATOMS: atom_id res chain seq x y z
N MET A 1 2.30 -14.06 20.41
CA MET A 1 3.55 -13.43 20.87
C MET A 1 4.72 -14.11 20.16
N PHE A 2 5.29 -13.49 19.13
CA PHE A 2 6.50 -14.05 18.50
C PHE A 2 7.68 -13.56 19.35
N GLY A 3 8.31 -14.50 20.08
CA GLY A 3 9.51 -14.23 20.85
C GLY A 3 10.60 -13.68 19.93
N ALA A 4 11.21 -12.57 20.32
CA ALA A 4 12.26 -11.89 19.56
C ALA A 4 13.54 -12.78 19.53
N THR A 5 13.63 -13.63 18.50
CA THR A 5 14.93 -14.26 18.18
C THR A 5 15.88 -13.18 17.61
N PRO A 6 17.17 -13.18 18.00
CA PRO A 6 18.17 -12.30 17.41
C PRO A 6 18.11 -12.40 15.87
N GLY A 7 18.00 -11.24 15.18
CA GLY A 7 17.81 -11.19 13.72
C GLY A 7 16.37 -11.27 13.21
N ALA A 8 15.35 -11.45 14.07
CA ALA A 8 13.96 -11.47 13.62
C ALA A 8 13.52 -10.11 13.05
N LEU A 9 13.90 -9.00 13.67
CA LEU A 9 13.60 -7.65 13.17
C LEU A 9 14.27 -7.39 11.81
N ALA A 10 15.54 -7.76 11.64
CA ALA A 10 16.25 -7.57 10.38
C ALA A 10 15.56 -8.28 9.20
N ARG A 11 15.10 -9.53 9.42
CA ARG A 11 14.35 -10.29 8.40
C ARG A 11 13.00 -9.65 8.08
N ARG A 12 12.28 -9.16 9.09
CA ARG A 12 11.00 -8.47 8.93
C ARG A 12 11.18 -7.15 8.17
N VAL A 13 12.17 -6.34 8.53
CA VAL A 13 12.53 -5.10 7.86
C VAL A 13 12.95 -5.36 6.40
N ALA A 14 13.75 -6.40 6.16
CA ALA A 14 14.13 -6.81 4.81
C ALA A 14 12.91 -7.23 3.97
N ALA A 15 11.95 -7.97 4.56
CA ALA A 15 10.72 -8.35 3.89
C ALA A 15 9.86 -7.13 3.51
N GLU A 16 9.75 -6.12 4.41
CA GLU A 16 9.07 -4.86 4.12
C GLU A 16 9.76 -4.08 2.99
N ALA A 17 11.10 -3.99 3.01
CA ALA A 17 11.86 -3.33 1.95
C ALA A 17 11.69 -4.03 0.61
N LEU A 18 11.86 -5.35 0.55
CA LEU A 18 11.72 -6.14 -0.67
C LEU A 18 10.29 -6.11 -1.20
N GLY A 19 9.29 -6.30 -0.33
CA GLY A 19 7.88 -6.26 -0.74
C GLY A 19 7.50 -4.90 -1.30
N THR A 20 7.91 -3.80 -0.66
CA THR A 20 7.65 -2.45 -1.18
C THR A 20 8.43 -2.18 -2.48
N ALA A 21 9.65 -2.70 -2.60
CA ALA A 21 10.45 -2.56 -3.84
C ALA A 21 9.75 -3.26 -5.03
N PHE A 22 9.32 -4.50 -4.86
CA PHE A 22 8.59 -5.23 -5.92
C PHE A 22 7.24 -4.59 -6.23
N LEU A 23 6.51 -4.11 -5.21
CA LEU A 23 5.27 -3.38 -5.41
C LEU A 23 5.49 -2.15 -6.29
N VAL A 24 6.44 -1.28 -5.92
CA VAL A 24 6.71 -0.04 -6.67
C VAL A 24 7.31 -0.33 -8.03
N ALA A 25 8.21 -1.31 -8.16
CA ALA A 25 8.75 -1.73 -9.45
C ALA A 25 7.63 -2.18 -10.40
N THR A 26 6.63 -2.90 -9.87
CA THR A 26 5.45 -3.29 -10.64
C THR A 26 4.60 -2.09 -11.04
N VAL A 27 4.28 -1.18 -10.11
CA VAL A 27 3.48 0.01 -10.39
C VAL A 27 4.15 0.93 -11.42
N VAL A 28 5.45 1.19 -11.28
CA VAL A 28 6.19 2.03 -12.21
C VAL A 28 6.39 1.31 -13.53
N GLY A 29 6.89 0.08 -13.49
CA GLY A 29 7.21 -0.69 -14.70
C GLY A 29 5.98 -0.99 -15.57
N SER A 30 4.86 -1.40 -14.96
CA SER A 30 3.62 -1.63 -15.74
C SER A 30 3.04 -0.33 -16.32
N GLY A 31 3.23 0.80 -15.62
CA GLY A 31 2.87 2.11 -16.16
C GLY A 31 3.71 2.48 -17.39
N VAL A 32 5.04 2.29 -17.32
CA VAL A 32 5.96 2.52 -18.45
C VAL A 32 5.60 1.60 -19.62
N MET A 33 5.40 0.31 -19.35
CA MET A 33 5.00 -0.67 -20.39
C MET A 33 3.70 -0.25 -21.06
N ALA A 34 2.69 0.14 -20.28
CA ALA A 34 1.39 0.54 -20.82
C ALA A 34 1.50 1.79 -21.71
N GLU A 35 2.23 2.84 -21.29
CA GLU A 35 2.47 4.05 -22.11
C GLU A 35 3.25 3.77 -23.39
N THR A 36 4.08 2.73 -23.38
CA THR A 36 4.84 2.30 -24.56
C THR A 36 3.95 1.59 -25.57
N LEU A 37 3.02 0.75 -25.09
CA LEU A 37 2.19 -0.11 -25.94
C LEU A 37 0.93 0.58 -26.46
N THR A 38 0.38 1.58 -25.76
CA THR A 38 -0.86 2.23 -26.16
C THR A 38 -0.88 3.73 -25.88
N LYS A 39 -1.66 4.48 -26.67
CA LYS A 39 -1.99 5.89 -26.39
C LYS A 39 -3.38 6.05 -25.76
N ASP A 40 -4.14 4.97 -25.67
CA ASP A 40 -5.42 4.96 -24.95
C ASP A 40 -5.16 4.96 -23.45
N VAL A 41 -5.57 6.04 -22.77
CA VAL A 41 -5.33 6.25 -21.34
C VAL A 41 -6.09 5.24 -20.49
N ALA A 42 -7.29 4.81 -20.92
CA ALA A 42 -8.07 3.82 -20.18
C ALA A 42 -7.40 2.44 -20.26
N LEU A 43 -6.92 2.07 -21.43
CA LEU A 43 -6.16 0.82 -21.59
C LEU A 43 -4.83 0.86 -20.84
N ALA A 44 -4.13 2.01 -20.84
CA ALA A 44 -2.92 2.18 -20.04
C ALA A 44 -3.20 2.05 -18.54
N LEU A 45 -4.30 2.64 -18.07
CA LEU A 45 -4.74 2.48 -16.68
C LEU A 45 -5.06 1.02 -16.34
N LEU A 46 -5.75 0.31 -17.21
CA LEU A 46 -6.04 -1.11 -17.04
C LEU A 46 -4.75 -1.94 -16.97
N GLY A 47 -3.81 -1.70 -17.88
CA GLY A 47 -2.50 -2.32 -17.92
C GLY A 47 -1.63 -2.04 -16.70
N ASN A 48 -1.85 -0.94 -16.01
CA ASN A 48 -1.21 -0.62 -14.73
C ASN A 48 -1.94 -1.24 -13.53
N THR A 49 -3.27 -1.24 -13.57
CA THR A 49 -4.13 -1.71 -12.47
C THR A 49 -4.00 -3.20 -12.20
N LEU A 50 -4.11 -4.02 -13.25
CA LEU A 50 -4.10 -5.50 -13.11
C LEU A 50 -2.78 -6.02 -12.53
N PRO A 51 -1.58 -5.63 -13.02
CA PRO A 51 -0.33 -6.06 -12.41
C PRO A 51 -0.18 -5.59 -10.96
N THR A 52 -0.65 -4.37 -10.64
CA THR A 52 -0.59 -3.84 -9.27
C THR A 52 -1.43 -4.67 -8.30
N GLY A 53 -2.65 -5.02 -8.66
CA GLY A 53 -3.48 -5.90 -7.83
C GLY A 53 -2.90 -7.29 -7.70
N ALA A 54 -2.44 -7.87 -8.81
CA ALA A 54 -1.85 -9.20 -8.83
C ALA A 54 -0.58 -9.32 -7.98
N ILE A 55 0.33 -8.34 -8.08
CA ILE A 55 1.56 -8.37 -7.26
C ILE A 55 1.26 -8.23 -5.77
N LEU A 56 0.25 -7.42 -5.39
CA LEU A 56 -0.17 -7.33 -3.99
C LEU A 56 -0.64 -8.67 -3.44
N VAL A 57 -1.43 -9.44 -4.21
CA VAL A 57 -1.84 -10.80 -3.82
C VAL A 57 -0.61 -11.65 -3.52
N VAL A 58 0.36 -11.69 -4.45
CA VAL A 58 1.57 -12.50 -4.31
C VAL A 58 2.39 -12.05 -3.11
N LEU A 59 2.72 -10.76 -3.01
CA LEU A 59 3.60 -10.23 -1.97
C LEU A 59 3.00 -10.41 -0.57
N ILE A 60 1.71 -10.15 -0.41
CA ILE A 60 1.05 -10.36 0.88
C ILE A 60 1.03 -11.85 1.23
N ALA A 61 0.73 -12.74 0.29
CA ALA A 61 0.70 -14.17 0.55
C ALA A 61 2.04 -14.72 1.02
N ILE A 62 3.16 -14.26 0.43
CA ILE A 62 4.50 -14.80 0.76
C ILE A 62 5.18 -14.10 1.93
N PHE A 63 4.92 -12.80 2.16
CA PHE A 63 5.61 -12.02 3.19
C PHE A 63 4.80 -11.81 4.47
N ALA A 64 3.47 -12.00 4.46
CA ALA A 64 2.66 -11.85 5.68
C ALA A 64 3.13 -12.76 6.83
N PRO A 65 3.54 -14.02 6.59
CA PRO A 65 4.10 -14.86 7.65
C PRO A 65 5.44 -14.37 8.23
N ILE A 66 6.15 -13.47 7.52
CA ILE A 66 7.47 -12.97 7.90
C ILE A 66 7.36 -11.63 8.62
N SER A 67 6.73 -10.62 7.98
CA SER A 67 6.68 -9.24 8.48
C SER A 67 5.28 -8.72 8.81
N GLY A 68 4.25 -9.42 8.40
CA GLY A 68 2.88 -8.92 8.36
C GLY A 68 2.53 -8.31 7.00
N ALA A 69 3.52 -8.12 6.10
CA ALA A 69 3.36 -7.58 4.75
C ALA A 69 2.60 -6.23 4.73
N HIS A 70 3.06 -5.28 5.52
CA HIS A 70 2.44 -3.95 5.55
C HIS A 70 2.72 -3.18 4.27
N PHE A 71 4.00 -3.10 3.84
CA PHE A 71 4.48 -2.38 2.65
C PHE A 71 3.98 -0.93 2.52
N ASN A 72 3.51 -0.37 3.65
CA ASN A 72 2.74 0.87 3.67
C ASN A 72 2.86 1.55 5.05
N PRO A 73 3.41 2.79 5.13
CA PRO A 73 3.52 3.52 6.38
C PRO A 73 2.18 3.77 7.08
N ALA A 74 1.10 4.01 6.32
CA ALA A 74 -0.24 4.23 6.90
C ALA A 74 -0.78 2.96 7.56
N VAL A 75 -0.54 1.79 6.96
CA VAL A 75 -0.87 0.49 7.55
C VAL A 75 -0.02 0.23 8.79
N SER A 76 1.29 0.45 8.72
CA SER A 76 2.20 0.27 9.86
C SER A 76 1.80 1.15 11.05
N LEU A 77 1.39 2.40 10.80
CA LEU A 77 0.86 3.31 11.81
C LEU A 77 -0.39 2.73 12.49
N VAL A 78 -1.34 2.17 11.73
CA VAL A 78 -2.55 1.56 12.27
C VAL A 78 -2.21 0.37 13.16
N PHE A 79 -1.32 -0.53 12.74
CA PHE A 79 -0.91 -1.69 13.52
C PHE A 79 -0.14 -1.29 14.78
N TRP A 80 0.65 -0.21 14.72
CA TRP A 80 1.27 0.36 15.92
C TRP A 80 0.22 0.89 16.91
N LEU A 81 -0.75 1.68 16.46
CA LEU A 81 -1.81 2.21 17.32
C LEU A 81 -2.69 1.12 17.93
N LYS A 82 -2.84 -0.01 17.26
CA LYS A 82 -3.52 -1.20 17.78
C LYS A 82 -2.67 -2.03 18.75
N GLY A 83 -1.39 -1.68 18.95
CA GLY A 83 -0.45 -2.43 19.78
C GLY A 83 0.03 -3.74 19.14
N GLU A 84 -0.23 -3.96 17.85
CA GLU A 84 0.17 -5.16 17.11
C GLU A 84 1.55 -5.03 16.45
N LEU A 85 2.08 -3.80 16.30
CA LEU A 85 3.46 -3.50 15.92
C LEU A 85 4.13 -2.70 17.04
N PRO A 86 5.28 -3.15 17.60
CA PRO A 86 6.00 -2.39 18.63
C PRO A 86 6.47 -1.03 18.12
N ALA A 87 6.42 0.00 18.99
CA ALA A 87 6.88 1.35 18.63
C ALA A 87 8.34 1.38 18.15
N SER A 88 9.20 0.54 18.75
CA SER A 88 10.62 0.38 18.37
C SER A 88 10.82 -0.20 16.96
N GLU A 89 9.81 -0.88 16.40
CA GLU A 89 9.86 -1.49 15.07
C GLU A 89 9.17 -0.64 14.00
N THR A 90 8.28 0.27 14.41
CA THR A 90 7.47 1.09 13.49
C THR A 90 8.34 1.99 12.61
N ALA A 91 9.31 2.70 13.19
CA ALA A 91 10.21 3.57 12.41
C ALA A 91 11.11 2.76 11.45
N PRO A 92 11.75 1.64 11.85
CA PRO A 92 12.44 0.73 10.93
C PRO A 92 11.56 0.23 9.78
N TYR A 93 10.29 -0.12 10.02
CA TYR A 93 9.36 -0.53 8.98
C TYR A 93 9.11 0.59 7.96
N ILE A 94 8.76 1.78 8.44
CA ILE A 94 8.49 2.94 7.57
C ILE A 94 9.72 3.29 6.73
N LEU A 95 10.91 3.29 7.33
CA LEU A 95 12.16 3.56 6.61
C LEU A 95 12.43 2.50 5.54
N ALA A 96 12.25 1.22 5.88
CA ALA A 96 12.41 0.11 4.93
C ALA A 96 11.44 0.20 3.76
N GLN A 97 10.19 0.55 4.02
CA GLN A 97 9.15 0.76 3.00
C GLN A 97 9.50 1.92 2.06
N VAL A 98 9.95 3.06 2.59
CA VAL A 98 10.35 4.21 1.77
C VAL A 98 11.58 3.89 0.92
N LEU A 99 12.64 3.34 1.53
CA LEU A 99 13.87 2.97 0.82
C LEU A 99 13.61 1.85 -0.20
N GLY A 100 12.80 0.86 0.16
CA GLY A 100 12.36 -0.19 -0.76
C GLY A 100 11.57 0.38 -1.94
N GLY A 101 10.65 1.31 -1.70
CA GLY A 101 9.92 1.98 -2.76
C GLY A 101 10.83 2.73 -3.74
N ILE A 102 11.80 3.49 -3.23
CA ILE A 102 12.80 4.19 -4.07
C ILE A 102 13.62 3.17 -4.88
N ALA A 103 14.09 2.10 -4.25
CA ALA A 103 14.81 1.03 -4.94
C ALA A 103 13.95 0.37 -6.04
N GLY A 104 12.65 0.20 -5.80
CA GLY A 104 11.69 -0.30 -6.79
C GLY A 104 11.53 0.63 -8.00
N THR A 105 11.47 1.96 -7.77
CA THR A 105 11.49 2.95 -8.86
C THR A 105 12.77 2.84 -9.70
N ILE A 106 13.94 2.79 -9.04
CA ILE A 106 15.23 2.64 -9.71
C ILE A 106 15.29 1.33 -10.52
N ALA A 107 14.83 0.23 -9.93
CA ALA A 107 14.80 -1.07 -10.62
C ALA A 107 13.89 -1.03 -11.87
N ALA A 108 12.71 -0.41 -11.77
CA ALA A 108 11.84 -0.21 -12.93
C ALA A 108 12.54 0.62 -14.01
N HIS A 109 13.16 1.75 -13.65
CA HIS A 109 13.88 2.59 -14.60
C HIS A 109 15.01 1.86 -15.28
N LEU A 110 15.80 1.05 -14.55
CA LEU A 110 16.87 0.22 -15.13
C LEU A 110 16.33 -0.79 -16.14
N MET A 111 15.22 -1.47 -15.83
CA MET A 111 14.60 -2.45 -16.73
C MET A 111 14.09 -1.82 -18.04
N PHE A 112 13.74 -0.55 -18.02
CA PHE A 112 13.21 0.19 -19.18
C PHE A 112 14.23 1.16 -19.81
N ALA A 113 15.50 1.09 -19.42
CA ALA A 113 16.57 1.96 -19.91
C ALA A 113 16.25 3.47 -19.73
N LEU A 114 15.58 3.82 -18.63
CA LEU A 114 15.28 5.20 -18.25
C LEU A 114 16.37 5.76 -17.32
N PRO A 115 16.50 7.10 -17.18
CA PRO A 115 17.34 7.70 -16.14
C PRO A 115 16.97 7.16 -14.76
N LEU A 116 17.95 6.83 -13.91
CA LEU A 116 17.74 6.18 -12.60
C LEU A 116 16.67 6.87 -11.75
N LEU A 117 16.65 8.19 -11.77
CA LEU A 117 15.64 9.03 -11.11
C LEU A 117 15.24 10.14 -12.08
N SER A 118 13.94 10.42 -12.14
CA SER A 118 13.38 11.57 -12.87
C SER A 118 12.25 12.17 -12.06
N VAL A 119 12.45 13.40 -11.57
CA VAL A 119 11.42 14.08 -10.75
C VAL A 119 10.14 14.25 -11.56
N SER A 120 9.03 13.78 -11.01
CA SER A 120 7.75 13.82 -11.69
C SER A 120 7.20 15.24 -11.84
N LEU A 121 6.69 15.52 -13.02
CA LEU A 121 5.95 16.76 -13.32
C LEU A 121 4.44 16.57 -13.30
N LYS A 122 3.95 15.34 -13.08
CA LYS A 122 2.53 15.00 -13.12
C LYS A 122 1.78 15.57 -11.92
N ALA A 123 0.94 16.54 -12.18
CA ALA A 123 0.11 17.19 -11.15
C ALA A 123 -0.96 16.22 -10.62
N ARG A 124 -1.03 16.09 -9.29
CA ARG A 124 -2.07 15.36 -8.57
C ARG A 124 -2.45 16.13 -7.32
N THR A 125 -3.26 17.18 -7.47
CA THR A 125 -3.59 18.11 -6.39
C THR A 125 -5.05 18.52 -6.41
N GLY A 126 -5.49 19.09 -5.29
CA GLY A 126 -6.84 19.60 -5.12
C GLY A 126 -7.73 18.69 -4.28
N GLY A 127 -8.85 19.26 -3.81
CA GLY A 127 -9.73 18.59 -2.85
C GLY A 127 -10.26 17.22 -3.31
N ALA A 128 -10.56 17.06 -4.61
CA ALA A 128 -11.00 15.78 -5.17
C ALA A 128 -9.92 14.70 -5.09
N GLN A 129 -8.65 15.05 -5.38
CA GLN A 129 -7.52 14.12 -5.30
C GLN A 129 -7.24 13.71 -3.85
N TRP A 130 -7.26 14.65 -2.92
CA TRP A 130 -7.04 14.38 -1.50
C TRP A 130 -8.19 13.56 -0.89
N PHE A 131 -9.43 13.89 -1.24
CA PHE A 131 -10.58 13.10 -0.81
C PHE A 131 -10.54 11.67 -1.38
N ALA A 132 -10.11 11.51 -2.62
CA ALA A 132 -9.92 10.20 -3.24
C ALA A 132 -8.86 9.36 -2.49
N GLU A 133 -7.74 9.96 -2.07
CA GLU A 133 -6.72 9.27 -1.27
C GLU A 133 -7.22 8.93 0.14
N TRP A 134 -8.02 9.82 0.75
CA TRP A 134 -8.69 9.52 2.02
C TRP A 134 -9.62 8.31 1.87
N VAL A 135 -10.50 8.29 0.87
CA VAL A 135 -11.43 7.17 0.60
C VAL A 135 -10.65 5.88 0.32
N ALA A 136 -9.61 5.95 -0.53
CA ALA A 136 -8.80 4.80 -0.91
C ALA A 136 -8.11 4.17 0.31
N THR A 137 -7.52 4.98 1.18
CA THR A 137 -6.80 4.48 2.35
C THR A 137 -7.75 4.04 3.47
N PHE A 138 -8.87 4.75 3.64
CA PHE A 138 -9.95 4.33 4.54
C PHE A 138 -10.43 2.91 4.21
N GLY A 139 -10.81 2.67 2.96
CA GLY A 139 -11.31 1.38 2.52
C GLY A 139 -10.24 0.29 2.51
N LEU A 140 -8.97 0.64 2.24
CA LEU A 140 -7.85 -0.29 2.36
C LEU A 140 -7.72 -0.82 3.80
N VAL A 141 -7.71 0.08 4.78
CA VAL A 141 -7.59 -0.29 6.20
C VAL A 141 -8.81 -1.08 6.67
N MET A 142 -10.01 -0.67 6.24
CA MET A 142 -11.24 -1.44 6.48
C MET A 142 -11.10 -2.86 5.94
N THR A 143 -10.67 -3.01 4.69
CA THR A 143 -10.48 -4.32 4.04
C THR A 143 -9.48 -5.20 4.79
N ILE A 144 -8.35 -4.63 5.23
CA ILE A 144 -7.33 -5.36 5.98
C ILE A 144 -7.89 -5.83 7.32
N LEU A 145 -8.43 -4.92 8.14
CA LEU A 145 -8.83 -5.23 9.51
C LEU A 145 -10.03 -6.20 9.56
N THR A 146 -11.04 -5.98 8.72
CA THR A 146 -12.18 -6.91 8.64
C THR A 146 -11.80 -8.24 7.99
N GLY A 147 -10.91 -8.20 7.00
CA GLY A 147 -10.37 -9.40 6.36
C GLY A 147 -9.58 -10.27 7.36
N ILE A 148 -8.73 -9.67 8.19
CA ILE A 148 -8.00 -10.41 9.24
C ILE A 148 -8.96 -11.08 10.22
N GLN A 149 -10.05 -10.42 10.57
CA GLN A 149 -11.04 -10.94 11.53
C GLN A 149 -11.89 -12.08 10.94
N PHE A 150 -12.38 -11.94 9.71
CA PHE A 150 -13.39 -12.84 9.16
C PHE A 150 -12.89 -13.79 8.05
N ALA A 151 -11.78 -13.45 7.38
CA ALA A 151 -11.33 -14.17 6.21
C ALA A 151 -9.79 -14.09 6.06
N ARG A 152 -9.05 -14.38 7.13
CA ARG A 152 -7.59 -14.18 7.21
C ARG A 152 -6.82 -14.78 6.03
N ALA A 153 -7.17 -15.98 5.59
CA ALA A 153 -6.52 -16.62 4.44
C ALA A 153 -6.79 -15.90 3.11
N SER A 154 -7.87 -15.13 3.04
CA SER A 154 -8.26 -14.38 1.85
C SER A 154 -7.71 -12.94 1.83
N VAL A 155 -7.08 -12.46 2.89
CA VAL A 155 -6.56 -11.07 2.98
C VAL A 155 -5.71 -10.68 1.77
N PRO A 156 -4.79 -11.53 1.25
CA PRO A 156 -4.03 -11.18 0.05
C PRO A 156 -4.93 -10.84 -1.14
N TRP A 157 -5.96 -11.64 -1.37
CA TRP A 157 -6.94 -11.44 -2.44
C TRP A 157 -7.82 -10.22 -2.19
N LEU A 158 -8.30 -10.04 -0.98
CA LEU A 158 -9.14 -8.90 -0.61
C LEU A 158 -8.39 -7.58 -0.84
N VAL A 159 -7.15 -7.48 -0.41
CA VAL A 159 -6.32 -6.28 -0.59
C VAL A 159 -6.00 -6.04 -2.07
N GLY A 160 -5.55 -7.07 -2.79
CA GLY A 160 -5.24 -6.97 -4.21
C GLY A 160 -6.46 -6.54 -5.04
N LEU A 161 -7.62 -7.15 -4.83
CA LEU A 161 -8.87 -6.80 -5.50
C LEU A 161 -9.39 -5.42 -5.09
N TYR A 162 -9.29 -5.06 -3.82
CA TYR A 162 -9.64 -3.71 -3.37
C TYR A 162 -8.83 -2.64 -4.10
N ILE A 163 -7.51 -2.77 -4.15
CA ILE A 163 -6.64 -1.81 -4.86
C ILE A 163 -6.93 -1.82 -6.36
N THR A 164 -7.16 -2.97 -6.96
CA THR A 164 -7.60 -3.07 -8.37
C THR A 164 -8.86 -2.25 -8.62
N SER A 165 -9.86 -2.37 -7.76
CA SER A 165 -11.09 -1.58 -7.85
C SER A 165 -10.83 -0.09 -7.60
N ALA A 166 -10.03 0.25 -6.58
CA ALA A 166 -9.78 1.62 -6.16
C ALA A 166 -9.03 2.45 -7.21
N TYR A 167 -8.20 1.83 -8.04
CA TYR A 167 -7.61 2.49 -9.21
C TYR A 167 -8.66 3.11 -10.15
N TRP A 168 -9.87 2.55 -10.19
CA TRP A 168 -10.93 2.94 -11.12
C TRP A 168 -11.99 3.81 -10.49
N PHE A 169 -12.34 3.62 -9.23
CA PHE A 169 -13.39 4.43 -8.61
C PHE A 169 -12.87 5.67 -7.89
N THR A 170 -11.53 5.83 -7.75
CA THR A 170 -10.94 7.02 -7.11
C THR A 170 -10.23 7.91 -8.13
N ALA A 171 -10.43 9.23 -8.06
CA ALA A 171 -9.82 10.19 -8.97
C ALA A 171 -8.28 10.22 -8.90
N SER A 172 -7.70 9.79 -7.77
CA SER A 172 -6.26 9.72 -7.54
C SER A 172 -5.59 8.48 -8.14
N THR A 173 -6.38 7.50 -8.58
CA THR A 173 -5.92 6.14 -8.89
C THR A 173 -5.34 5.40 -7.67
N SER A 174 -5.81 5.72 -6.47
CA SER A 174 -5.55 4.99 -5.22
C SER A 174 -4.09 4.67 -4.94
N PHE A 175 -3.29 5.70 -4.61
CA PHE A 175 -1.96 5.42 -4.07
C PHE A 175 -2.08 4.75 -2.71
N ALA A 176 -2.93 5.30 -1.85
CA ALA A 176 -3.30 4.77 -0.53
C ALA A 176 -2.09 4.36 0.33
N ASN A 177 -0.91 4.95 0.08
CA ASN A 177 0.37 4.51 0.63
C ASN A 177 1.42 5.63 0.56
N PRO A 178 1.88 6.18 1.71
CA PRO A 178 2.89 7.23 1.73
C PRO A 178 4.24 6.82 1.09
N ALA A 179 4.70 5.59 1.26
CA ALA A 179 5.96 5.13 0.67
C ALA A 179 5.86 5.04 -0.86
N VAL A 180 4.73 4.53 -1.37
CA VAL A 180 4.43 4.51 -2.81
C VAL A 180 4.33 5.93 -3.36
N ALA A 181 3.69 6.87 -2.65
CA ALA A 181 3.59 8.26 -3.08
C ALA A 181 4.99 8.91 -3.19
N ILE A 182 5.84 8.74 -2.18
CA ILE A 182 7.22 9.25 -2.19
C ILE A 182 8.01 8.63 -3.36
N ALA A 183 7.98 7.33 -3.52
CA ALA A 183 8.71 6.64 -4.58
C ALA A 183 8.27 7.07 -5.99
N ARG A 184 6.96 7.26 -6.20
CA ARG A 184 6.38 7.70 -7.47
C ARG A 184 6.65 9.18 -7.77
N SER A 185 7.12 9.99 -6.82
CA SER A 185 7.58 11.34 -7.10
C SER A 185 8.93 11.39 -7.83
N LEU A 186 9.65 10.27 -7.82
CA LEU A 186 10.96 10.12 -8.44
C LEU A 186 10.89 9.50 -9.85
N THR A 187 9.69 9.39 -10.43
CA THR A 187 9.48 8.92 -11.80
C THR A 187 8.55 9.84 -12.58
N ASN A 188 9.03 10.39 -13.70
CA ASN A 188 8.21 11.21 -14.60
C ASN A 188 7.57 10.34 -15.70
N THR A 189 6.78 9.36 -15.28
CA THR A 189 6.07 8.41 -16.13
C THR A 189 4.57 8.42 -15.83
N PHE A 190 3.80 7.51 -16.43
CA PHE A 190 2.36 7.34 -16.21
C PHE A 190 1.97 7.38 -14.74
N SER A 191 2.75 6.69 -13.91
CA SER A 191 2.45 6.53 -12.49
C SER A 191 2.93 7.67 -11.59
N GLY A 192 3.59 8.72 -12.11
CA GLY A 192 4.22 9.79 -11.35
C GLY A 192 3.28 10.70 -10.57
N ILE A 193 3.83 11.44 -9.61
CA ILE A 193 3.21 12.53 -8.85
C ILE A 193 4.26 13.62 -8.57
N ARG A 194 3.94 14.90 -8.74
CA ARG A 194 4.88 15.98 -8.42
C ARG A 194 5.23 15.98 -6.92
N PRO A 195 6.49 16.21 -6.54
CA PRO A 195 6.89 16.27 -5.12
C PRO A 195 6.08 17.28 -4.29
N VAL A 196 5.71 18.41 -4.87
CA VAL A 196 4.90 19.45 -4.20
C VAL A 196 3.49 18.97 -3.84
N ASP A 197 2.98 17.94 -4.47
CA ASP A 197 1.65 17.35 -4.22
C ASP A 197 1.67 16.27 -3.12
N LEU A 198 2.86 15.77 -2.72
CA LEU A 198 3.03 14.71 -1.72
C LEU A 198 2.42 15.03 -0.36
N PRO A 199 2.61 16.24 0.22
CA PRO A 199 2.06 16.51 1.55
C PRO A 199 0.55 16.32 1.63
N GLY A 200 -0.19 16.79 0.63
CA GLY A 200 -1.65 16.62 0.57
C GLY A 200 -2.08 15.15 0.48
N PHE A 201 -1.37 14.35 -0.32
CA PHE A 201 -1.60 12.90 -0.43
C PHE A 201 -1.31 12.19 0.89
N ILE A 202 -0.15 12.42 1.49
CA ILE A 202 0.27 11.77 2.74
C ILE A 202 -0.70 12.10 3.88
N VAL A 203 -1.08 13.36 4.04
CA VAL A 203 -2.04 13.78 5.09
C VAL A 203 -3.39 13.10 4.86
N ALA A 204 -3.91 13.10 3.64
CA ALA A 204 -5.17 12.44 3.30
C ALA A 204 -5.13 10.92 3.57
N GLN A 205 -4.04 10.26 3.19
CA GLN A 205 -3.81 8.84 3.42
C GLN A 205 -3.77 8.50 4.91
N LEU A 206 -2.99 9.23 5.71
CA LEU A 206 -2.90 8.99 7.14
C LEU A 206 -4.25 9.22 7.84
N PHE A 207 -4.96 10.29 7.48
CA PHE A 207 -6.28 10.57 8.04
C PHE A 207 -7.30 9.50 7.61
N GLY A 208 -7.28 9.06 6.35
CA GLY A 208 -8.10 7.95 5.87
C GLY A 208 -7.85 6.65 6.63
N ALA A 209 -6.56 6.34 6.88
CA ALA A 209 -6.18 5.16 7.64
C ALA A 209 -6.72 5.18 9.08
N LEU A 210 -6.59 6.32 9.77
CA LEU A 210 -7.10 6.49 11.14
C LEU A 210 -8.62 6.36 11.21
N CYS A 211 -9.33 7.00 10.29
CA CYS A 211 -10.80 6.87 10.20
C CYS A 211 -11.22 5.42 9.90
N GLY A 212 -10.55 4.76 8.94
CA GLY A 212 -10.80 3.36 8.60
C GLY A 212 -10.57 2.42 9.79
N ALA A 213 -9.48 2.63 10.54
CA ALA A 213 -9.18 1.87 11.73
C ALA A 213 -10.24 2.07 12.84
N ALA A 214 -10.68 3.31 13.05
CA ALA A 214 -11.72 3.63 14.05
C ALA A 214 -13.07 2.96 13.70
N VAL A 215 -13.50 3.07 12.44
CA VAL A 215 -14.75 2.47 11.97
C VAL A 215 -14.67 0.94 12.00
N ALA A 216 -13.56 0.33 11.52
CA ALA A 216 -13.37 -1.11 11.61
C ALA A 216 -13.42 -1.59 13.06
N SER A 217 -12.71 -0.92 13.96
CA SER A 217 -12.71 -1.28 15.38
C SER A 217 -14.10 -1.19 16.02
N TRP A 218 -14.90 -0.20 15.62
CA TRP A 218 -16.28 -0.06 16.07
C TRP A 218 -17.17 -1.20 15.56
N LEU A 219 -17.11 -1.50 14.27
CA LEU A 219 -17.90 -2.58 13.67
C LEU A 219 -17.54 -3.96 14.23
N LEU A 220 -16.27 -4.19 14.54
CA LEU A 220 -15.78 -5.49 15.00
C LEU A 220 -16.11 -5.79 16.49
N ARG A 221 -16.40 -4.79 17.32
CA ARG A 221 -16.77 -5.01 18.74
C ARG A 221 -17.99 -5.92 18.91
N GLY A 222 -19.06 -5.66 18.18
CA GLY A 222 -20.26 -6.48 18.25
C GLY A 222 -20.11 -7.89 17.64
N ALA A 223 -19.24 -8.05 16.65
CA ALA A 223 -19.02 -9.34 16.02
C ALA A 223 -18.26 -10.33 16.92
N SER A 224 -17.33 -9.85 17.74
CA SER A 224 -16.59 -10.68 18.70
C SER A 224 -17.51 -11.23 19.80
N GLU A 225 -18.45 -10.44 20.28
CA GLU A 225 -19.44 -10.86 21.28
C GLU A 225 -20.37 -11.97 20.77
N THR A 226 -20.82 -11.82 19.50
CA THR A 226 -21.71 -12.80 18.88
C THR A 226 -20.99 -14.14 18.58
N LEU A 227 -19.70 -14.10 18.23
CA LEU A 227 -18.90 -15.30 17.98
C LEU A 227 -18.59 -16.05 19.28
N ASN A 228 -18.29 -15.34 20.36
CA ASN A 228 -18.04 -15.94 21.67
C ASN A 228 -19.33 -16.58 22.23
N ALA A 229 -20.49 -15.91 22.13
CA ALA A 229 -21.77 -16.46 22.55
C ALA A 229 -22.16 -17.74 21.76
N LYS A 230 -21.76 -17.89 20.50
CA LYS A 230 -21.99 -19.10 19.71
C LYS A 230 -21.00 -20.23 19.98
N ALA A 231 -19.83 -19.93 20.54
CA ALA A 231 -18.83 -20.95 20.92
C ALA A 231 -19.11 -21.55 22.31
N GLU A 232 -20.00 -20.93 23.10
CA GLU A 232 -20.44 -21.37 24.42
C GLU A 232 -21.71 -22.20 24.37
N LEU A 233 -22.37 -22.37 23.22
CA LEU A 233 -23.54 -23.23 22.96
C LEU A 233 -23.15 -24.53 22.26
#